data_0cb2ed0f00c3ad6fd37d54dc206b0fbc
#
_entry.id   0cb2ed0f00c3ad6fd37d54dc206b0fbc
#
_cell.length_a   1.000
_cell.length_b   1.000
_cell.length_c   1.000
_cell.angle_alpha   90.00
_cell.angle_beta   90.00
_cell.angle_gamma   90.00
#
_symmetry.space_group_name_H-M   'P 1'
#
loop_
_entity.id
_entity.type
_entity.pdbx_description
1 polymer ?
#
loop_
_entity_poly.entity_id
_entity_poly.type
_entity_poly.pdbx_seq_one_letter_code
_entity_poly.pdbx_strand_id
1 'polypeptide(L)'
;MLKLKKDFIDTIDSVYLIKITDDLYSICEHRGNTFFEFFDVFFPDFNEERKIDLNETKILFTKSCAADRFKDFFVKEITSVIPNSRAIETIYLQPFYYLLKRLQNGGDVNQYVSSVKRTNIYKSVDYEIVIEQLNEQNNLQEIYKYNSFGMVGSADKIHEELSNYVKTGILWGREKSTLFPTISMEMLQNYILQTTNSL
;
A
#
# COMPACT_ATOMS: atom_id res chain seq x y z
N MET A 1 20.90 12.86 -12.79
CA MET A 1 19.84 12.60 -11.80
C MET A 1 18.78 13.69 -11.94
N LEU A 2 17.63 13.37 -12.53
CA LEU A 2 16.53 14.30 -12.69
C LEU A 2 15.92 14.55 -11.29
N LYS A 3 16.02 15.78 -10.80
CA LYS A 3 15.34 16.17 -9.55
C LYS A 3 13.86 16.35 -9.86
N LEU A 4 13.01 15.64 -9.13
CA LEU A 4 11.59 15.88 -9.16
C LEU A 4 11.26 17.34 -8.83
N LYS A 5 10.29 17.90 -9.53
CA LYS A 5 9.79 19.25 -9.24
C LYS A 5 9.17 19.28 -7.85
N LYS A 6 9.32 20.40 -7.15
CA LYS A 6 8.78 20.60 -5.81
C LYS A 6 7.26 20.39 -5.70
N ASP A 7 6.56 20.51 -6.82
CA ASP A 7 5.09 20.59 -6.91
C ASP A 7 4.42 19.28 -7.39
N PHE A 8 5.17 18.16 -7.46
CA PHE A 8 4.62 16.90 -7.97
C PHE A 8 3.46 16.33 -7.11
N ILE A 9 3.37 16.74 -5.84
CA ILE A 9 2.39 16.24 -4.87
C ILE A 9 0.95 16.63 -5.21
N ASP A 10 0.77 17.77 -5.88
CA ASP A 10 -0.56 18.35 -6.17
C ASP A 10 -1.15 17.88 -7.50
N THR A 11 -0.39 17.08 -8.27
CA THR A 11 -0.86 16.62 -9.58
C THR A 11 -1.46 15.21 -9.41
N ILE A 12 -2.81 15.17 -9.33
CA ILE A 12 -3.56 13.91 -9.30
C ILE A 12 -3.37 13.17 -10.63
N ASP A 13 -3.32 11.84 -10.55
CA ASP A 13 -3.13 10.91 -11.66
C ASP A 13 -1.76 11.01 -12.34
N SER A 14 -0.81 11.75 -11.75
CA SER A 14 0.59 11.67 -12.19
C SER A 14 1.19 10.31 -11.85
N VAL A 15 1.85 9.73 -12.84
CA VAL A 15 2.52 8.43 -12.74
C VAL A 15 4.02 8.63 -12.60
N TYR A 16 4.62 7.94 -11.66
CA TYR A 16 6.04 8.06 -11.34
C TYR A 16 6.77 6.74 -11.47
N LEU A 17 7.94 6.79 -12.10
CA LEU A 17 8.93 5.72 -12.01
C LEU A 17 9.59 5.77 -10.64
N ILE A 18 9.64 4.65 -9.97
CA ILE A 18 10.30 4.49 -8.68
C ILE A 18 11.43 3.48 -8.78
N LYS A 19 12.50 3.72 -8.03
CA LYS A 19 13.65 2.83 -7.97
C LYS A 19 13.53 1.89 -6.78
N ILE A 20 13.54 0.58 -7.02
CA ILE A 20 13.44 -0.46 -5.98
C ILE A 20 14.83 -0.93 -5.56
N THR A 21 15.68 -1.23 -6.54
CA THR A 21 17.11 -1.55 -6.37
C THR A 21 17.92 -0.82 -7.43
N ASP A 22 19.24 -1.01 -7.48
CA ASP A 22 20.07 -0.38 -8.52
C ASP A 22 19.66 -0.80 -9.93
N ASP A 23 19.16 -2.03 -10.07
CA ASP A 23 18.80 -2.64 -11.35
C ASP A 23 17.30 -2.97 -11.46
N LEU A 24 16.45 -2.37 -10.60
CA LEU A 24 15.02 -2.67 -10.62
C LEU A 24 14.19 -1.43 -10.34
N TYR A 25 13.22 -1.20 -11.23
CA TYR A 25 12.27 -0.10 -11.17
C TYR A 25 10.84 -0.64 -11.13
N SER A 26 9.93 0.18 -10.63
CA SER A 26 8.49 -0.05 -10.65
C SER A 26 7.75 1.27 -10.90
N ILE A 27 6.44 1.23 -10.84
CA ILE A 27 5.56 2.38 -11.09
C ILE A 27 4.67 2.60 -9.88
N CYS A 28 4.46 3.86 -9.53
CA CYS A 28 3.39 4.29 -8.66
C CYS A 28 2.63 5.47 -9.25
N GLU A 29 1.40 5.66 -8.83
CA GLU A 29 0.51 6.73 -9.28
C GLU A 29 0.02 7.54 -8.08
N HIS A 30 0.01 8.86 -8.21
CA HIS A 30 -0.52 9.78 -7.23
C HIS A 30 -2.05 9.87 -7.36
N ARG A 31 -2.77 9.44 -6.32
CA ARG A 31 -4.24 9.36 -6.31
C ARG A 31 -4.91 10.51 -5.56
N GLY A 32 -4.17 11.58 -5.37
CA GLY A 32 -4.62 12.77 -4.66
C GLY A 32 -4.21 12.81 -3.19
N ASN A 33 -4.09 14.02 -2.67
CA ASN A 33 -3.59 14.31 -1.33
C ASN A 33 -2.19 13.70 -1.12
N THR A 34 -2.06 12.71 -0.25
CA THR A 34 -0.80 11.99 0.00
C THR A 34 -0.86 10.54 -0.45
N PHE A 35 -1.93 10.11 -1.11
CA PHE A 35 -2.12 8.71 -1.47
C PHE A 35 -1.43 8.36 -2.79
N PHE A 36 -0.71 7.23 -2.75
CA PHE A 36 -0.08 6.60 -3.91
C PHE A 36 -0.51 5.15 -4.02
N GLU A 37 -0.82 4.72 -5.24
CA GLU A 37 -0.99 3.31 -5.61
C GLU A 37 0.30 2.77 -6.19
N PHE A 38 0.68 1.57 -5.79
CA PHE A 38 1.86 0.86 -6.26
C PHE A 38 1.42 -0.37 -7.05
N PHE A 39 2.04 -0.59 -8.22
CA PHE A 39 1.58 -1.57 -9.18
C PHE A 39 2.53 -2.76 -9.31
N ASP A 40 1.95 -3.93 -9.66
CA ASP A 40 2.69 -5.19 -9.90
C ASP A 40 3.32 -5.17 -11.28
N VAL A 41 4.26 -4.26 -11.47
CA VAL A 41 5.02 -4.10 -12.70
C VAL A 41 6.45 -3.71 -12.37
N PHE A 42 7.40 -4.50 -12.88
CA PHE A 42 8.81 -4.35 -12.56
C PHE A 42 9.66 -4.37 -13.82
N PHE A 43 10.70 -3.54 -13.86
CA PHE A 43 11.60 -3.40 -15.01
C PHE A 43 13.05 -3.39 -14.55
N PRO A 44 13.94 -4.12 -15.23
CA PRO A 44 15.38 -3.95 -15.06
C PRO A 44 15.85 -2.60 -15.66
N ASP A 45 15.18 -2.15 -16.71
CA ASP A 45 15.39 -0.88 -17.37
C ASP A 45 14.05 -0.35 -17.87
N PHE A 46 13.80 0.94 -17.73
CA PHE A 46 12.57 1.57 -18.15
C PHE A 46 12.73 2.24 -19.51
N ASN A 47 12.02 1.72 -20.52
CA ASN A 47 11.90 2.33 -21.84
C ASN A 47 10.59 3.12 -21.94
N GLU A 48 10.66 4.41 -22.27
CA GLU A 48 9.50 5.31 -22.44
C GLU A 48 8.57 4.91 -23.61
N GLU A 49 9.06 4.13 -24.57
CA GLU A 49 8.22 3.63 -25.67
C GLU A 49 7.25 2.53 -25.21
N ARG A 50 7.44 1.99 -24.01
CA ARG A 50 6.60 0.93 -23.45
C ARG A 50 5.24 1.50 -23.07
N LYS A 51 4.22 1.03 -23.75
CA LYS A 51 2.82 1.34 -23.40
C LYS A 51 2.37 0.45 -22.25
N ILE A 52 1.96 1.07 -21.16
CA ILE A 52 1.43 0.38 -19.98
C ILE A 52 0.08 0.99 -19.68
N ASP A 53 -0.91 0.14 -19.46
CA ASP A 53 -2.22 0.54 -18.95
C ASP A 53 -2.34 0.10 -17.48
N LEU A 54 -2.41 1.07 -16.57
CA LEU A 54 -2.52 0.76 -15.15
C LEU A 54 -3.89 0.24 -14.78
N ASN A 55 -4.91 0.39 -15.63
CA ASN A 55 -6.22 -0.23 -15.43
C ASN A 55 -6.15 -1.76 -15.52
N GLU A 56 -5.25 -2.28 -16.37
CA GLU A 56 -5.02 -3.71 -16.56
C GLU A 56 -3.94 -4.26 -15.62
N THR A 57 -3.26 -3.39 -14.87
CA THR A 57 -2.16 -3.78 -13.99
C THR A 57 -2.69 -3.99 -12.58
N LYS A 58 -2.24 -5.06 -11.91
CA LYS A 58 -2.60 -5.36 -10.54
C LYS A 58 -2.07 -4.27 -9.61
N ILE A 59 -2.92 -3.74 -8.74
CA ILE A 59 -2.50 -2.87 -7.63
C ILE A 59 -1.96 -3.76 -6.52
N LEU A 60 -0.74 -3.50 -6.09
CA LEU A 60 -0.15 -4.18 -4.94
C LEU A 60 -0.70 -3.60 -3.64
N PHE A 61 -0.63 -2.29 -3.51
CA PHE A 61 -1.14 -1.58 -2.32
C PHE A 61 -1.33 -0.09 -2.58
N THR A 62 -2.13 0.52 -1.73
CA THR A 62 -2.32 1.97 -1.64
C THR A 62 -1.76 2.45 -0.31
N LYS A 63 -0.88 3.44 -0.33
CA LYS A 63 -0.26 4.02 0.88
C LYS A 63 -0.34 5.55 0.86
N SER A 64 -0.55 6.14 2.05
CA SER A 64 -0.32 7.57 2.24
C SER A 64 1.17 7.80 2.48
N CYS A 65 1.80 8.62 1.66
CA CYS A 65 3.24 8.91 1.68
C CYS A 65 3.48 10.39 2.01
N ALA A 66 4.37 10.66 2.97
CA ALA A 66 4.84 12.00 3.26
C ALA A 66 5.82 12.45 2.15
N ALA A 67 5.31 13.09 1.12
CA ALA A 67 6.01 13.33 -0.14
C ALA A 67 7.36 14.06 0.00
N ASP A 68 7.50 14.94 0.98
CA ASP A 68 8.77 15.63 1.29
C ASP A 68 9.89 14.66 1.71
N ARG A 69 9.53 13.51 2.30
CA ARG A 69 10.44 12.45 2.72
C ARG A 69 10.70 11.38 1.65
N PHE A 70 9.97 11.46 0.53
CA PHE A 70 10.03 10.49 -0.57
C PHE A 70 10.72 11.01 -1.82
N LYS A 71 11.36 12.19 -1.77
CA LYS A 71 11.98 12.85 -2.94
C LYS A 71 12.96 11.96 -3.70
N ASP A 72 13.76 11.18 -2.98
CA ASP A 72 14.81 10.35 -3.56
C ASP A 72 14.28 9.00 -4.06
N PHE A 73 13.03 8.69 -3.73
CA PHE A 73 12.35 7.47 -4.15
C PHE A 73 11.83 7.56 -5.59
N PHE A 74 11.34 8.73 -5.96
CA PHE A 74 10.82 8.98 -7.30
C PHE A 74 11.95 9.33 -8.26
N VAL A 75 12.04 8.63 -9.37
CA VAL A 75 13.05 8.86 -10.41
C VAL A 75 12.62 9.97 -11.35
N LYS A 76 11.42 9.82 -11.93
CA LYS A 76 10.81 10.78 -12.83
C LYS A 76 9.32 10.56 -12.98
N GLU A 77 8.59 11.56 -13.46
CA GLU A 77 7.23 11.44 -13.95
C GLU A 77 7.22 10.77 -15.32
N ILE A 78 6.24 9.90 -15.56
CA ILE A 78 6.09 9.15 -16.80
C ILE A 78 4.77 9.54 -17.46
N THR A 79 4.81 9.98 -18.71
CA THR A 79 3.63 10.41 -19.49
C THR A 79 3.17 9.38 -20.51
N SER A 80 3.92 8.32 -20.74
CA SER A 80 3.61 7.26 -21.70
C SER A 80 2.71 6.14 -21.13
N VAL A 81 2.36 6.25 -19.85
CA VAL A 81 1.53 5.29 -19.12
C VAL A 81 0.10 5.81 -19.02
N ILE A 82 -0.90 4.93 -19.22
CA ILE A 82 -2.31 5.25 -19.01
C ILE A 82 -2.59 5.14 -17.51
N PRO A 83 -3.02 6.24 -16.86
CA PRO A 83 -3.33 6.26 -15.44
C PRO A 83 -4.46 5.31 -15.06
N ASN A 84 -4.48 4.89 -13.80
CA ASN A 84 -5.52 4.03 -13.26
C ASN A 84 -6.81 4.80 -12.94
N SER A 85 -7.92 4.42 -13.57
CA SER A 85 -9.24 5.01 -13.34
C SER A 85 -10.11 4.24 -12.32
N ARG A 86 -9.63 3.09 -11.82
CA ARG A 86 -10.36 2.30 -10.81
C ARG A 86 -10.52 3.08 -9.52
N ALA A 87 -11.60 2.80 -8.79
CA ALA A 87 -11.82 3.40 -7.48
C ALA A 87 -10.69 3.01 -6.51
N ILE A 88 -10.25 3.98 -5.72
CA ILE A 88 -9.24 3.77 -4.69
C ILE A 88 -9.76 2.82 -3.60
N GLU A 89 -8.90 1.94 -3.06
CA GLU A 89 -9.27 1.06 -1.95
C GLU A 89 -9.66 1.89 -0.71
N THR A 90 -10.76 1.53 -0.11
CA THR A 90 -11.32 2.24 1.05
C THR A 90 -11.30 1.43 2.33
N ILE A 91 -10.95 0.12 2.25
CA ILE A 91 -10.89 -0.77 3.42
C ILE A 91 -9.42 -0.87 3.88
N TYR A 92 -9.22 -0.65 5.17
CA TYR A 92 -7.89 -0.63 5.79
C TYR A 92 -7.87 -1.39 7.11
N LEU A 93 -6.69 -1.91 7.45
CA LEU A 93 -6.40 -2.43 8.79
C LEU A 93 -6.11 -1.25 9.71
N GLN A 94 -6.81 -1.18 10.83
CA GLN A 94 -6.65 -0.08 11.77
C GLN A 94 -6.48 -0.60 13.20
N PRO A 95 -5.34 -0.35 13.85
CA PRO A 95 -5.16 -0.63 15.26
C PRO A 95 -6.18 0.11 16.12
N PHE A 96 -6.67 -0.54 17.17
CA PHE A 96 -7.72 0.01 18.04
C PHE A 96 -7.41 1.39 18.60
N TYR A 97 -6.18 1.65 19.00
CA TYR A 97 -5.77 2.95 19.54
C TYR A 97 -5.91 4.12 18.56
N TYR A 98 -6.03 3.87 17.26
CA TYR A 98 -6.34 4.90 16.26
C TYR A 98 -7.84 5.10 16.03
N LEU A 99 -8.69 4.30 16.66
CA LEU A 99 -10.13 4.40 16.55
C LEU A 99 -10.65 5.43 17.59
N LEU A 100 -10.39 6.70 17.34
CA LEU A 100 -10.66 7.81 18.28
C LEU A 100 -12.06 7.80 18.89
N LYS A 101 -13.10 7.42 18.14
CA LYS A 101 -14.48 7.32 18.63
C LYS A 101 -14.63 6.34 19.81
N ARG A 102 -13.86 5.24 19.81
CA ARG A 102 -13.89 4.26 20.91
C ARG A 102 -13.10 4.72 22.11
N LEU A 103 -11.96 5.39 21.89
CA LEU A 103 -11.18 5.97 22.97
C LEU A 103 -12.00 7.03 23.74
N GLN A 104 -12.82 7.82 23.03
CA GLN A 104 -13.73 8.79 23.64
C GLN A 104 -14.86 8.16 24.45
N ASN A 105 -15.24 6.91 24.16
CA ASN A 105 -16.30 6.18 24.84
C ASN A 105 -15.78 5.26 25.95
N GLY A 106 -14.54 5.40 26.40
CA GLY A 106 -13.95 4.61 27.50
C GLY A 106 -13.65 3.15 27.11
N GLY A 107 -13.48 2.86 25.83
CA GLY A 107 -13.09 1.53 25.35
C GLY A 107 -11.74 1.09 25.88
N ASP A 108 -11.60 -0.18 26.24
CA ASP A 108 -10.34 -0.77 26.66
C ASP A 108 -9.28 -0.65 25.56
N VAL A 109 -8.07 -0.26 25.96
CA VAL A 109 -6.92 -0.06 25.06
C VAL A 109 -6.29 -1.40 24.66
N ASN A 110 -7.00 -2.52 24.79
CA ASN A 110 -6.51 -3.81 24.35
C ASN A 110 -6.20 -3.79 22.86
N GLN A 111 -5.01 -4.25 22.56
CA GLN A 111 -4.32 -4.13 21.28
C GLN A 111 -4.90 -5.10 20.26
N TYR A 112 -6.05 -4.79 19.69
CA TYR A 112 -6.54 -5.52 18.53
C TYR A 112 -6.56 -4.62 17.29
N VAL A 113 -6.61 -5.24 16.12
CA VAL A 113 -6.71 -4.58 14.84
C VAL A 113 -8.11 -4.80 14.29
N SER A 114 -8.74 -3.75 13.81
CA SER A 114 -10.03 -3.79 13.13
C SER A 114 -9.84 -3.65 11.62
N SER A 115 -10.77 -4.18 10.84
CA SER A 115 -10.93 -3.78 9.44
C SER A 115 -11.97 -2.66 9.38
N VAL A 116 -11.60 -1.55 8.77
CA VAL A 116 -12.44 -0.36 8.67
C VAL A 116 -12.60 0.08 7.23
N LYS A 117 -13.82 0.47 6.86
CA LYS A 117 -14.11 1.14 5.59
C LYS A 117 -14.09 2.64 5.81
N ARG A 118 -13.21 3.33 5.10
CA ARG A 118 -13.17 4.80 5.13
C ARG A 118 -14.29 5.34 4.24
N THR A 119 -15.18 6.13 4.81
CA THR A 119 -16.21 6.84 4.05
C THR A 119 -15.65 8.06 3.33
N ASN A 120 -14.53 8.56 3.84
CA ASN A 120 -13.70 9.56 3.16
C ASN A 120 -12.22 9.26 3.46
N ILE A 121 -11.46 8.83 2.46
CA ILE A 121 -10.03 8.49 2.62
C ILE A 121 -9.17 9.69 3.01
N TYR A 122 -9.63 10.90 2.73
CA TYR A 122 -8.91 12.13 3.03
C TYR A 122 -9.19 12.67 4.45
N LYS A 123 -10.14 12.06 5.18
CA LYS A 123 -10.49 12.43 6.55
C LYS A 123 -10.24 11.27 7.50
N SER A 124 -9.42 11.48 8.50
CA SER A 124 -8.99 10.43 9.43
C SER A 124 -10.09 9.87 10.34
N VAL A 125 -11.20 10.60 10.51
CA VAL A 125 -12.25 10.28 11.49
C VAL A 125 -13.52 9.66 10.88
N ASP A 126 -13.64 9.66 9.54
CA ASP A 126 -14.84 9.19 8.85
C ASP A 126 -14.64 7.73 8.41
N TYR A 127 -15.10 6.79 9.21
CA TYR A 127 -15.00 5.36 8.94
C TYR A 127 -16.19 4.56 9.50
N GLU A 128 -16.43 3.41 8.90
CA GLU A 128 -17.32 2.36 9.39
C GLU A 128 -16.48 1.12 9.74
N ILE A 129 -16.81 0.44 10.83
CA ILE A 129 -16.14 -0.81 11.19
C ILE A 129 -16.73 -1.95 10.37
N VAL A 130 -15.89 -2.66 9.63
CA VAL A 130 -16.27 -3.84 8.85
C VAL A 130 -16.11 -5.09 9.70
N ILE A 131 -14.94 -5.26 10.32
CA ILE A 131 -14.65 -6.35 11.27
C ILE A 131 -14.05 -5.70 12.51
N GLU A 132 -14.70 -5.89 13.64
CA GLU A 132 -14.33 -5.21 14.89
C GLU A 132 -12.96 -5.66 15.40
N GLN A 133 -12.74 -6.96 15.42
CA GLN A 133 -11.48 -7.55 15.85
C GLN A 133 -11.05 -8.64 14.86
N LEU A 134 -9.95 -8.41 14.19
CA LEU A 134 -9.36 -9.39 13.28
C LEU A 134 -8.66 -10.48 14.07
N ASN A 135 -8.98 -11.71 13.71
CA ASN A 135 -8.36 -12.91 14.25
C ASN A 135 -7.42 -13.50 13.19
N GLU A 136 -6.16 -13.74 13.55
CA GLU A 136 -5.14 -14.21 12.63
C GLU A 136 -5.46 -15.56 11.97
N GLN A 137 -6.22 -16.42 12.66
CA GLN A 137 -6.62 -17.73 12.13
C GLN A 137 -7.81 -17.63 11.18
N ASN A 138 -8.80 -16.80 11.50
CA ASN A 138 -10.08 -16.74 10.77
C ASN A 138 -10.11 -15.66 9.68
N ASN A 139 -9.27 -14.63 9.80
CA ASN A 139 -9.28 -13.46 8.91
C ASN A 139 -7.97 -13.27 8.15
N LEU A 140 -7.22 -14.36 7.90
CA LEU A 140 -5.94 -14.26 7.20
C LEU A 140 -6.08 -13.62 5.82
N GLN A 141 -7.19 -13.87 5.13
CA GLN A 141 -7.51 -13.30 3.84
C GLN A 141 -7.61 -11.77 3.92
N GLU A 142 -8.37 -11.25 4.86
CA GLU A 142 -8.55 -9.80 5.07
C GLU A 142 -7.25 -9.14 5.51
N ILE A 143 -6.54 -9.77 6.44
CA ILE A 143 -5.24 -9.29 6.93
C ILE A 143 -4.21 -9.26 5.80
N TYR A 144 -4.18 -10.27 4.93
CA TYR A 144 -3.28 -10.29 3.79
C TYR A 144 -3.65 -9.24 2.75
N LYS A 145 -4.94 -9.16 2.39
CA LYS A 145 -5.44 -8.29 1.32
C LYS A 145 -5.29 -6.81 1.64
N TYR A 146 -5.70 -6.38 2.84
CA TYR A 146 -5.78 -4.95 3.15
C TYR A 146 -4.50 -4.42 3.77
N ASN A 147 -4.24 -3.14 3.55
CA ASN A 147 -3.09 -2.44 4.12
C ASN A 147 -3.47 -1.69 5.39
N SER A 148 -2.47 -1.41 6.23
CA SER A 148 -2.68 -0.57 7.39
C SER A 148 -2.96 0.86 6.97
N PHE A 149 -3.93 1.49 7.64
CA PHE A 149 -4.20 2.91 7.47
C PHE A 149 -3.15 3.72 8.23
N GLY A 150 -2.54 4.66 7.52
CA GLY A 150 -1.56 5.56 8.11
C GLY A 150 -0.58 6.10 7.09
N MET A 151 0.11 7.16 7.49
CA MET A 151 1.12 7.78 6.64
C MET A 151 2.46 7.06 6.78
N VAL A 152 3.02 6.61 5.68
CA VAL A 152 4.38 6.06 5.66
C VAL A 152 5.38 7.20 5.78
N GLY A 153 6.19 7.16 6.83
CA GLY A 153 7.11 8.24 7.17
C GLY A 153 8.45 8.22 6.42
N SER A 154 8.78 7.12 5.73
CA SER A 154 10.03 7.02 4.96
C SER A 154 9.92 6.06 3.79
N ALA A 155 10.69 6.32 2.73
CA ALA A 155 10.76 5.49 1.53
C ALA A 155 11.28 4.07 1.82
N ASP A 156 12.15 3.90 2.81
CA ASP A 156 12.77 2.62 3.15
C ASP A 156 11.74 1.53 3.43
N LYS A 157 10.62 1.88 4.06
CA LYS A 157 9.53 0.93 4.34
C LYS A 157 8.89 0.39 3.07
N ILE A 158 8.68 1.26 2.08
CA ILE A 158 8.12 0.86 0.78
C ILE A 158 9.15 0.07 -0.02
N HIS A 159 10.42 0.48 0.01
CA HIS A 159 11.53 -0.25 -0.59
C HIS A 159 11.63 -1.68 -0.05
N GLU A 160 11.58 -1.83 1.28
CA GLU A 160 11.62 -3.13 1.95
C GLU A 160 10.44 -4.00 1.52
N GLU A 161 9.22 -3.45 1.52
CA GLU A 161 7.99 -4.17 1.16
C GLU A 161 8.01 -4.62 -0.31
N LEU A 162 8.36 -3.73 -1.24
CA LEU A 162 8.48 -4.07 -2.67
C LEU A 162 9.64 -5.03 -2.96
N SER A 163 10.79 -4.83 -2.31
CA SER A 163 11.94 -5.73 -2.48
C SER A 163 11.64 -7.15 -1.96
N ASN A 164 10.93 -7.26 -0.85
CA ASN A 164 10.49 -8.54 -0.32
C ASN A 164 9.46 -9.20 -1.26
N TYR A 165 8.52 -8.41 -1.78
CA TYR A 165 7.55 -8.91 -2.75
C TYR A 165 8.22 -9.47 -4.00
N VAL A 166 9.16 -8.76 -4.60
CA VAL A 166 9.91 -9.22 -5.78
C VAL A 166 10.64 -10.54 -5.52
N LYS A 167 11.21 -10.71 -4.31
CA LYS A 167 11.97 -11.91 -3.93
C LYS A 167 11.08 -13.12 -3.60
N THR A 168 9.93 -12.87 -3.01
CA THR A 168 9.12 -13.94 -2.38
C THR A 168 7.75 -14.12 -3.00
N GLY A 169 7.27 -13.17 -3.80
CA GLY A 169 5.88 -13.09 -4.27
C GLY A 169 4.87 -12.72 -3.16
N ILE A 170 5.36 -12.41 -1.94
CA ILE A 170 4.51 -12.15 -0.77
C ILE A 170 4.56 -10.69 -0.40
N LEU A 171 3.41 -10.04 -0.43
CA LEU A 171 3.25 -8.66 -0.03
C LEU A 171 3.02 -8.57 1.48
N TRP A 172 4.11 -8.49 2.24
CA TRP A 172 4.06 -8.46 3.69
C TRP A 172 5.13 -7.53 4.26
N GLY A 173 4.71 -6.37 4.72
CA GLY A 173 5.59 -5.35 5.27
C GLY A 173 5.78 -5.47 6.78
N ARG A 174 6.78 -4.76 7.31
CA ARG A 174 7.13 -4.69 8.74
C ARG A 174 5.94 -4.28 9.61
N GLU A 175 5.08 -3.42 9.11
CA GLU A 175 3.91 -2.95 9.83
C GLU A 175 2.92 -4.09 10.11
N LYS A 176 2.61 -4.91 9.12
CA LYS A 176 1.78 -6.11 9.29
C LYS A 176 2.44 -7.13 10.23
N SER A 177 3.76 -7.34 10.12
CA SER A 177 4.49 -8.22 11.04
C SER A 177 4.42 -7.74 12.50
N THR A 178 4.36 -6.44 12.72
CA THR A 178 4.21 -5.87 14.06
C THR A 178 2.78 -6.04 14.60
N LEU A 179 1.77 -5.84 13.74
CA LEU A 179 0.36 -5.95 14.12
C LEU A 179 -0.10 -7.40 14.31
N PHE A 180 0.50 -8.32 13.56
CA PHE A 180 0.14 -9.74 13.52
C PHE A 180 1.39 -10.62 13.66
N PRO A 181 2.01 -10.65 14.84
CA PRO A 181 3.30 -11.29 15.04
C PRO A 181 3.26 -12.83 14.96
N THR A 182 2.07 -13.44 15.05
CA THR A 182 1.90 -14.90 14.97
C THR A 182 1.81 -15.40 13.52
N ILE A 183 1.55 -14.51 12.56
CA ILE A 183 1.50 -14.90 11.14
C ILE A 183 2.92 -15.07 10.61
N SER A 184 3.29 -16.31 10.33
CA SER A 184 4.59 -16.66 9.77
C SER A 184 4.60 -16.55 8.24
N MET A 185 5.81 -16.45 7.66
CA MET A 185 6.00 -16.49 6.21
C MET A 185 5.51 -17.80 5.60
N GLU A 186 5.63 -18.91 6.32
CA GLU A 186 5.10 -20.21 5.89
C GLU A 186 3.58 -20.22 5.79
N MET A 187 2.88 -19.62 6.77
CA MET A 187 1.42 -19.47 6.71
C MET A 187 0.99 -18.66 5.47
N LEU A 188 1.71 -17.57 5.17
CA LEU A 188 1.43 -16.73 4.00
C LEU A 188 1.69 -17.46 2.69
N GLN A 189 2.77 -18.23 2.59
CA GLN A 189 3.07 -19.06 1.43
C GLN A 189 1.96 -20.09 1.17
N ASN A 190 1.56 -20.81 2.22
CA ASN A 190 0.47 -21.79 2.13
C ASN A 190 -0.85 -21.16 1.71
N TYR A 191 -1.18 -19.99 2.26
CA TYR A 191 -2.38 -19.24 1.88
C TYR A 191 -2.36 -18.85 0.40
N ILE A 192 -1.25 -18.30 -0.11
CA ILE A 192 -1.12 -17.89 -1.51
C ILE A 192 -1.23 -19.11 -2.44
N LEU A 193 -0.55 -20.20 -2.13
CA LEU A 193 -0.63 -21.43 -2.92
C LEU A 193 -2.06 -21.98 -3.02
N GLN A 194 -2.82 -21.94 -1.92
CA GLN A 194 -4.22 -22.39 -1.91
C GLN A 194 -5.12 -21.48 -2.75
N THR A 195 -4.93 -20.16 -2.66
CA THR A 195 -5.75 -19.19 -3.40
C THR A 195 -5.43 -19.17 -4.91
N THR A 196 -4.18 -19.40 -5.30
CA THR A 196 -3.77 -19.45 -6.70
C THR A 196 -4.25 -20.72 -7.41
N ASN A 197 -4.35 -21.84 -6.69
CA ASN A 197 -4.83 -23.11 -7.25
C ASN A 197 -6.36 -23.22 -7.32
N SER A 198 -7.08 -22.23 -6.81
CA SER A 198 -8.55 -22.18 -6.80
C SER A 198 -9.16 -21.32 -7.92
N LEU A 199 -8.31 -20.73 -8.76
CA LEU A 199 -8.64 -19.95 -9.95
C LEU A 199 -8.34 -20.74 -11.21
#